data_cfba7086cd6f19b2b91a925a90e98156
#
_entry.id   cfba7086cd6f19b2b91a925a90e98156
#
_cell.length_a   1.000
_cell.length_b   1.000
_cell.length_c   1.000
_cell.angle_alpha   90.00
_cell.angle_beta   90.00
_cell.angle_gamma   90.00
#
_symmetry.space_group_name_H-M   'P 1'
#
loop_
_entity.id
_entity.type
_entity.pdbx_description
1 polymer ?
#
loop_
_entity_poly.entity_id
_entity_poly.type
_entity_poly.pdbx_seq_one_letter_code
_entity_poly.pdbx_strand_id
1 'polypeptide(L)'
;SPVQKEIDFKNIKNIDCFVCHDVSGKYRKNGANGGMPADGVDMKLVSASIGRPSKTNCGACHFYSGGGPNIKHGDLEPQLANSNSGLDIHMGMANMRCQDCHKTSSHQIAGRSFMAPVTEGRVDCETCHGETPHGITGVLSKHLDDHVRTVSCETCHIPSFAKETPTRLSVDFSQAGQDRTPKMDVNGMPDYDKRWGAITWGKNVVPVYKWYNGTRKSYILGDSMASTDNVDLNTPIGEKHIPGSRIYPFKVHTAMQPYDTEKNVLLPVKFRDGYWKDFNWDTAIKEGVKASGMEYSGKYGFVKTQMYSSIHHEVVPAVKALGCADCHKVEAISCRRCHKKAEGMDQPIHTQMVYPDVKNRIDFKALGYEDDPAFIGGRFYLQLGRGKPPK
;
A
#
# COMPACT_ATOMS: atom_id res chain seq x y z
N SER A 1 21.65 4.84 27.11
CA SER A 1 21.70 4.54 25.68
C SER A 1 23.06 4.95 25.16
N PRO A 2 23.87 4.11 24.54
CA PRO A 2 25.05 4.61 23.86
C PRO A 2 24.54 5.59 22.80
N VAL A 3 25.17 6.76 22.75
CA VAL A 3 24.98 7.77 21.71
C VAL A 3 24.99 7.01 20.38
N GLN A 4 23.88 7.03 19.66
CA GLN A 4 23.79 6.42 18.35
C GLN A 4 24.77 7.20 17.48
N LYS A 5 25.96 6.62 17.26
CA LYS A 5 26.92 7.19 16.32
C LYS A 5 26.20 7.36 15.00
N GLU A 6 26.24 8.54 14.43
CA GLU A 6 25.75 8.77 13.07
C GLU A 6 26.36 7.69 12.17
N ILE A 7 25.49 6.89 11.58
CA ILE A 7 25.92 5.85 10.65
C ILE A 7 26.23 6.53 9.33
N ASP A 8 27.49 6.57 8.97
CA ASP A 8 27.90 7.00 7.64
C ASP A 8 27.53 5.93 6.62
N PHE A 9 26.40 6.13 5.95
CA PHE A 9 25.91 5.22 4.90
C PHE A 9 26.77 5.20 3.64
N LYS A 10 27.73 6.13 3.50
CA LYS A 10 28.71 6.12 2.40
C LYS A 10 29.91 5.22 2.72
N ASN A 11 30.12 4.88 3.97
CA ASN A 11 31.19 3.99 4.38
C ASN A 11 30.78 2.53 4.16
N ILE A 12 31.38 1.89 3.17
CA ILE A 12 31.10 0.49 2.81
C ILE A 12 31.27 -0.50 3.98
N LYS A 13 32.10 -0.17 4.98
CA LYS A 13 32.26 -1.01 6.18
C LYS A 13 31.01 -1.04 7.07
N ASN A 14 30.08 -0.11 6.88
CA ASN A 14 28.82 -0.09 7.60
C ASN A 14 27.69 -0.86 6.87
N ILE A 15 27.99 -1.39 5.68
CA ILE A 15 27.04 -2.13 4.84
C ILE A 15 27.37 -3.61 4.96
N ASP A 16 26.37 -4.41 5.29
CA ASP A 16 26.49 -5.86 5.35
C ASP A 16 26.03 -6.49 4.03
N CYS A 17 26.99 -6.82 3.19
CA CYS A 17 26.76 -7.38 1.86
C CYS A 17 26.01 -8.70 1.89
N PHE A 18 26.23 -9.54 2.91
CA PHE A 18 25.61 -10.86 3.00
C PHE A 18 24.11 -10.81 3.25
N VAL A 19 23.58 -9.75 3.86
CA VAL A 19 22.12 -9.58 4.03
C VAL A 19 21.40 -9.64 2.68
N CYS A 20 22.02 -9.04 1.66
CA CYS A 20 21.45 -9.02 0.30
C CYS A 20 22.00 -10.12 -0.61
N HIS A 21 23.27 -10.52 -0.45
CA HIS A 21 23.98 -11.35 -1.40
C HIS A 21 24.18 -12.81 -1.00
N ASP A 22 23.85 -13.22 0.24
CA ASP A 22 23.82 -14.64 0.62
C ASP A 22 22.62 -15.33 -0.04
N VAL A 23 22.88 -16.24 -0.98
CA VAL A 23 21.84 -17.07 -1.61
C VAL A 23 21.73 -18.46 -1.02
N SER A 24 22.56 -18.81 -0.02
CA SER A 24 22.40 -20.06 0.75
C SER A 24 21.21 -20.03 1.69
N GLY A 25 20.72 -18.85 2.07
CA GLY A 25 19.69 -18.65 3.09
C GLY A 25 20.15 -19.00 4.50
N LYS A 26 21.46 -19.13 4.73
CA LYS A 26 22.04 -19.49 6.04
C LYS A 26 22.55 -18.29 6.82
N TYR A 27 22.74 -17.16 6.17
CA TYR A 27 23.19 -15.95 6.85
C TYR A 27 22.13 -15.39 7.78
N ARG A 28 22.50 -15.21 9.03
CA ARG A 28 21.65 -14.61 10.06
C ARG A 28 22.50 -13.67 10.91
N LYS A 29 21.90 -12.58 11.36
CA LYS A 29 22.52 -11.64 12.29
C LYS A 29 22.09 -11.91 13.72
N ASN A 30 22.99 -11.66 14.65
CA ASN A 30 22.63 -11.64 16.05
C ASN A 30 21.90 -10.33 16.36
N GLY A 31 20.61 -10.40 16.67
CA GLY A 31 19.76 -9.24 16.94
C GLY A 31 20.23 -8.37 18.10
N ALA A 32 20.95 -8.94 19.06
CA ALA A 32 21.51 -8.21 20.20
C ALA A 32 22.74 -7.37 19.81
N ASN A 33 23.53 -7.83 18.85
CA ASN A 33 24.80 -7.23 18.44
C ASN A 33 24.74 -6.55 17.07
N GLY A 34 23.55 -6.37 16.52
CA GLY A 34 23.23 -5.52 15.37
C GLY A 34 24.01 -5.67 14.07
N GLY A 35 25.28 -6.01 14.12
CA GLY A 35 26.17 -6.09 12.96
C GLY A 35 26.91 -7.42 12.78
N MET A 36 26.94 -8.23 13.82
CA MET A 36 27.69 -9.50 13.78
C MET A 36 26.85 -10.65 13.26
N PRO A 37 27.45 -11.62 12.54
CA PRO A 37 26.78 -12.89 12.26
C PRO A 37 26.32 -13.57 13.57
N ALA A 38 25.22 -14.28 13.51
CA ALA A 38 24.77 -15.09 14.62
C ALA A 38 25.72 -16.28 14.85
N ASP A 39 25.80 -16.74 16.10
CA ASP A 39 26.61 -17.90 16.44
C ASP A 39 26.18 -19.13 15.62
N GLY A 40 27.16 -19.91 15.17
CA GLY A 40 26.96 -21.13 14.38
C GLY A 40 26.66 -20.88 12.88
N VAL A 41 26.75 -19.65 12.39
CA VAL A 41 26.71 -19.37 10.94
C VAL A 41 28.00 -19.82 10.29
N ASP A 42 27.90 -20.74 9.33
CA ASP A 42 29.05 -21.15 8.52
C ASP A 42 29.38 -20.06 7.51
N MET A 43 30.33 -19.20 7.88
CA MET A 43 30.74 -18.09 7.02
C MET A 43 31.49 -18.53 5.76
N LYS A 44 32.04 -19.76 5.68
CA LYS A 44 32.63 -20.31 4.46
C LYS A 44 31.54 -20.62 3.45
N LEU A 45 30.47 -21.28 3.90
CA LEU A 45 29.31 -21.56 3.08
C LEU A 45 28.65 -20.25 2.58
N VAL A 46 28.44 -19.31 3.48
CA VAL A 46 27.85 -17.99 3.16
C VAL A 46 28.69 -17.26 2.12
N SER A 47 30.03 -17.21 2.31
CA SER A 47 30.92 -16.53 1.37
C SER A 47 30.97 -17.23 0.01
N ALA A 48 30.90 -18.56 -0.01
CA ALA A 48 30.88 -19.33 -1.25
C ALA A 48 29.55 -19.22 -2.01
N SER A 49 28.49 -18.74 -1.35
CA SER A 49 27.14 -18.60 -1.91
C SER A 49 26.77 -17.19 -2.34
N ILE A 50 27.75 -16.30 -2.47
CA ILE A 50 27.47 -14.92 -2.92
C ILE A 50 26.87 -14.93 -4.32
N GLY A 51 25.71 -14.32 -4.45
CA GLY A 51 24.98 -14.27 -5.73
C GLY A 51 24.06 -13.06 -5.88
N ARG A 52 23.32 -13.06 -6.98
CA ARG A 52 22.27 -12.04 -7.20
C ARG A 52 21.20 -12.18 -6.13
N PRO A 53 20.80 -11.08 -5.44
CA PRO A 53 19.79 -11.12 -4.39
C PRO A 53 18.52 -11.84 -4.80
N SER A 54 18.03 -12.71 -3.93
CA SER A 54 16.79 -13.46 -4.09
C SER A 54 15.59 -12.65 -3.58
N LYS A 55 14.36 -13.11 -3.86
CA LYS A 55 13.15 -12.56 -3.25
C LYS A 55 13.20 -12.64 -1.71
N THR A 56 13.80 -13.68 -1.17
CA THR A 56 13.95 -13.86 0.29
C THR A 56 14.91 -12.84 0.91
N ASN A 57 16.01 -12.49 0.22
CA ASN A 57 16.92 -11.46 0.71
C ASN A 57 16.23 -10.10 0.84
N CYS A 58 15.51 -9.66 -0.20
CA CYS A 58 14.73 -8.43 -0.15
C CYS A 58 13.62 -8.52 0.91
N GLY A 59 12.95 -9.65 0.95
CA GLY A 59 11.85 -9.95 1.86
C GLY A 59 12.23 -9.94 3.34
N ALA A 60 13.49 -10.25 3.68
CA ALA A 60 13.97 -10.21 5.06
C ALA A 60 13.70 -8.85 5.75
N CYS A 61 13.72 -7.76 4.97
CA CYS A 61 13.36 -6.42 5.45
C CYS A 61 11.96 -6.01 5.00
N HIS A 62 11.60 -6.23 3.72
CA HIS A 62 10.40 -5.67 3.13
C HIS A 62 9.12 -6.41 3.51
N PHE A 63 9.15 -7.72 3.71
CA PHE A 63 7.98 -8.50 4.12
C PHE A 63 7.59 -8.30 5.59
N TYR A 64 8.54 -7.86 6.43
CA TYR A 64 8.36 -7.76 7.89
C TYR A 64 8.38 -6.32 8.41
N SER A 65 8.34 -5.35 7.53
CA SER A 65 8.33 -3.94 7.95
C SER A 65 7.05 -3.59 8.72
N GLY A 66 7.19 -2.73 9.71
CA GLY A 66 6.07 -2.35 10.59
C GLY A 66 5.90 -3.23 11.83
N GLY A 67 6.85 -4.14 12.10
CA GLY A 67 6.89 -4.95 13.31
C GLY A 67 6.29 -6.35 13.18
N GLY A 68 6.14 -6.84 11.95
CA GLY A 68 5.69 -8.20 11.68
C GLY A 68 5.37 -8.43 10.20
N PRO A 69 5.00 -9.67 9.84
CA PRO A 69 4.75 -10.03 8.45
C PRO A 69 3.57 -9.22 7.89
N ASN A 70 3.77 -8.65 6.70
CA ASN A 70 2.78 -7.92 5.93
C ASN A 70 2.10 -6.71 6.62
N ILE A 71 2.67 -6.20 7.74
CA ILE A 71 1.99 -5.19 8.55
C ILE A 71 1.95 -3.83 7.86
N LYS A 72 3.08 -3.37 7.29
CA LYS A 72 3.20 -1.99 6.80
C LYS A 72 2.46 -1.77 5.49
N HIS A 73 2.80 -2.54 4.47
CA HIS A 73 2.30 -2.31 3.10
C HIS A 73 0.98 -3.03 2.84
N GLY A 74 0.87 -4.28 3.27
CA GLY A 74 -0.30 -5.10 3.06
C GLY A 74 -0.24 -5.94 1.77
N ASP A 75 0.59 -5.55 0.83
CA ASP A 75 0.82 -6.20 -0.47
C ASP A 75 2.26 -6.74 -0.61
N LEU A 76 3.01 -6.76 0.48
CA LEU A 76 4.37 -7.29 0.57
C LEU A 76 4.44 -8.39 1.63
N GLU A 77 3.80 -9.51 1.33
CA GLU A 77 3.71 -10.64 2.24
C GLU A 77 4.83 -11.67 2.01
N PRO A 78 5.19 -12.46 3.06
CA PRO A 78 6.28 -13.44 2.97
C PRO A 78 6.12 -14.48 1.87
N GLN A 79 4.89 -14.83 1.52
CA GLN A 79 4.56 -15.81 0.48
C GLN A 79 5.01 -15.38 -0.92
N LEU A 80 5.25 -14.09 -1.14
CA LEU A 80 5.83 -13.60 -2.39
C LEU A 80 7.24 -14.14 -2.68
N ALA A 81 7.96 -14.61 -1.65
CA ALA A 81 9.25 -15.29 -1.84
C ALA A 81 9.11 -16.56 -2.70
N ASN A 82 8.02 -17.31 -2.49
CA ASN A 82 7.66 -18.52 -3.22
C ASN A 82 6.25 -18.37 -3.81
N SER A 83 6.04 -17.31 -4.57
CA SER A 83 4.75 -16.94 -5.12
C SER A 83 4.23 -17.96 -6.14
N ASN A 84 2.92 -18.04 -6.25
CA ASN A 84 2.21 -18.71 -7.32
C ASN A 84 1.41 -17.69 -8.17
N SER A 85 0.87 -18.13 -9.30
CA SER A 85 0.11 -17.25 -10.20
C SER A 85 -1.18 -16.69 -9.60
N GLY A 86 -1.69 -17.28 -8.53
CA GLY A 86 -2.87 -16.79 -7.80
C GLY A 86 -2.54 -15.64 -6.86
N LEU A 87 -1.34 -15.64 -6.31
CA LEU A 87 -0.86 -14.58 -5.44
C LEU A 87 -0.35 -13.39 -6.27
N ASP A 88 0.64 -13.63 -7.14
CA ASP A 88 1.20 -12.61 -8.04
C ASP A 88 1.65 -13.26 -9.34
N ILE A 89 1.14 -12.77 -10.46
CA ILE A 89 1.42 -13.37 -11.79
C ILE A 89 2.88 -13.22 -12.20
N HIS A 90 3.50 -12.08 -11.89
CA HIS A 90 4.88 -11.80 -12.28
C HIS A 90 5.87 -12.62 -11.45
N MET A 91 5.71 -12.62 -10.13
CA MET A 91 6.60 -13.36 -9.23
C MET A 91 6.30 -14.85 -9.18
N GLY A 92 5.06 -15.26 -9.44
CA GLY A 92 4.65 -16.66 -9.43
C GLY A 92 4.90 -17.34 -10.76
N MET A 93 4.18 -16.94 -11.82
CA MET A 93 4.24 -17.62 -13.11
C MET A 93 5.50 -17.24 -13.92
N ALA A 94 5.81 -15.94 -14.03
CA ALA A 94 6.97 -15.45 -14.74
C ALA A 94 8.28 -15.55 -13.94
N ASN A 95 8.20 -15.97 -12.68
CA ASN A 95 9.32 -16.10 -11.74
C ASN A 95 10.22 -14.86 -11.68
N MET A 96 9.64 -13.68 -11.87
CA MET A 96 10.36 -12.42 -11.79
C MET A 96 10.85 -12.17 -10.35
N ARG A 97 12.02 -11.56 -10.25
CA ARG A 97 12.64 -11.13 -9.00
C ARG A 97 12.32 -9.65 -8.74
N CYS A 98 12.53 -9.20 -7.53
CA CYS A 98 12.31 -7.80 -7.15
C CYS A 98 13.07 -6.82 -8.08
N GLN A 99 14.33 -7.18 -8.47
CA GLN A 99 15.17 -6.35 -9.32
C GLN A 99 14.75 -6.32 -10.80
N ASP A 100 13.80 -7.14 -11.21
CA ASP A 100 13.29 -7.09 -12.58
C ASP A 100 12.37 -5.88 -12.77
N CYS A 101 11.72 -5.43 -11.68
CA CYS A 101 10.99 -4.16 -11.60
C CYS A 101 11.79 -3.06 -10.90
N HIS A 102 12.38 -3.36 -9.74
CA HIS A 102 13.22 -2.43 -9.00
C HIS A 102 14.64 -2.44 -9.56
N LYS A 103 14.83 -1.80 -10.72
CA LYS A 103 16.14 -1.77 -11.37
C LYS A 103 17.21 -1.25 -10.43
N THR A 104 18.34 -1.93 -10.41
CA THR A 104 19.45 -1.62 -9.51
C THR A 104 20.71 -1.33 -10.32
N SER A 105 21.30 -0.17 -10.11
CA SER A 105 22.57 0.23 -10.68
C SER A 105 23.49 0.74 -9.58
N SER A 106 24.69 0.17 -9.47
CA SER A 106 25.67 0.56 -8.44
C SER A 106 25.07 0.61 -7.03
N HIS A 107 24.26 -0.40 -6.67
CA HIS A 107 23.51 -0.51 -5.40
C HIS A 107 22.42 0.57 -5.17
N GLN A 108 22.15 1.42 -6.14
CA GLN A 108 20.98 2.30 -6.11
C GLN A 108 19.77 1.52 -6.64
N ILE A 109 18.85 1.20 -5.76
CA ILE A 109 17.64 0.45 -6.06
C ILE A 109 16.55 1.44 -6.45
N ALA A 110 16.11 1.36 -7.70
CA ALA A 110 15.02 2.19 -8.20
C ALA A 110 13.69 1.83 -7.53
N GLY A 111 12.87 2.85 -7.26
CA GLY A 111 11.54 2.65 -6.72
C GLY A 111 10.91 3.97 -6.27
N ARG A 112 9.61 3.93 -6.05
CA ARG A 112 8.88 5.00 -5.38
C ARG A 112 8.28 4.46 -4.09
N SER A 113 8.34 5.28 -3.04
CA SER A 113 7.62 4.99 -1.81
C SER A 113 6.59 6.09 -1.56
N PHE A 114 5.35 5.71 -1.35
CA PHE A 114 4.35 6.67 -0.87
C PHE A 114 4.70 7.20 0.54
N MET A 115 5.53 6.47 1.28
CA MET A 115 5.91 6.81 2.65
C MET A 115 7.15 7.70 2.75
N ALA A 116 7.99 7.73 1.71
CA ALA A 116 9.22 8.52 1.71
C ALA A 116 9.43 9.17 0.33
N PRO A 117 10.00 10.37 0.25
CA PRO A 117 10.45 10.93 -1.01
C PRO A 117 11.57 10.04 -1.53
N VAL A 118 11.29 9.29 -2.55
CA VAL A 118 12.28 8.47 -3.26
C VAL A 118 12.33 8.95 -4.69
N THR A 119 13.53 9.21 -5.13
CA THR A 119 13.83 9.68 -6.46
C THR A 119 13.64 8.58 -7.50
N GLU A 120 13.36 8.97 -8.68
CA GLU A 120 13.48 8.46 -10.04
C GLU A 120 13.77 6.96 -10.27
N GLY A 121 13.25 6.43 -11.37
CA GLY A 121 13.63 5.12 -11.88
C GLY A 121 12.66 3.98 -11.57
N ARG A 122 11.39 4.27 -11.27
CA ARG A 122 10.36 3.24 -11.21
C ARG A 122 10.16 2.64 -12.60
N VAL A 123 10.08 1.33 -12.67
CA VAL A 123 9.56 0.62 -13.85
C VAL A 123 8.04 0.61 -13.71
N ASP A 124 7.36 1.31 -14.60
CA ASP A 124 5.91 1.28 -14.70
C ASP A 124 5.44 0.09 -15.54
N CYS A 125 4.18 -0.27 -15.40
CA CYS A 125 3.58 -1.38 -16.15
C CYS A 125 3.75 -1.21 -17.66
N GLU A 126 3.59 0.01 -18.14
CA GLU A 126 3.71 0.41 -19.53
C GLU A 126 5.12 0.18 -20.10
N THR A 127 6.15 0.13 -19.27
CA THR A 127 7.54 -0.17 -19.70
C THR A 127 7.65 -1.55 -20.37
N CYS A 128 6.85 -2.52 -19.93
CA CYS A 128 6.84 -3.88 -20.48
C CYS A 128 5.57 -4.17 -21.28
N HIS A 129 4.43 -3.62 -20.87
CA HIS A 129 3.12 -3.91 -21.49
C HIS A 129 2.71 -2.88 -22.56
N GLY A 130 3.46 -1.78 -22.70
CA GLY A 130 3.14 -0.72 -23.65
C GLY A 130 1.96 0.16 -23.22
N GLU A 131 1.60 1.12 -24.07
CA GLU A 131 0.53 2.10 -23.79
C GLU A 131 -0.88 1.58 -24.11
N THR A 132 -1.00 0.50 -24.86
CA THR A 132 -2.26 -0.14 -25.28
C THR A 132 -2.25 -1.63 -24.96
N PRO A 133 -2.16 -2.01 -23.66
CA PRO A 133 -1.93 -3.40 -23.24
C PRO A 133 -3.13 -4.33 -23.50
N HIS A 134 -4.31 -3.77 -23.74
CA HIS A 134 -5.53 -4.56 -23.98
C HIS A 134 -5.77 -4.84 -25.47
N GLY A 135 -4.86 -4.38 -26.34
CA GLY A 135 -4.89 -4.61 -27.77
C GLY A 135 -5.55 -3.49 -28.57
N ILE A 136 -5.16 -3.40 -29.84
CA ILE A 136 -5.57 -2.32 -30.76
C ILE A 136 -6.87 -2.63 -31.51
N THR A 137 -7.41 -3.84 -31.40
CA THR A 137 -8.58 -4.30 -32.15
C THR A 137 -9.77 -4.56 -31.23
N GLY A 138 -10.90 -3.94 -31.54
CA GLY A 138 -12.15 -4.13 -30.83
C GLY A 138 -12.57 -2.98 -29.93
N VAL A 139 -13.87 -2.81 -29.80
CA VAL A 139 -14.46 -1.70 -29.01
C VAL A 139 -14.11 -1.84 -27.52
N LEU A 140 -14.13 -3.06 -26.99
CA LEU A 140 -13.83 -3.30 -25.57
C LEU A 140 -12.36 -2.99 -25.24
N SER A 141 -11.43 -3.45 -26.08
CA SER A 141 -9.99 -3.18 -25.91
C SER A 141 -9.70 -1.70 -25.88
N LYS A 142 -10.30 -0.94 -26.81
CA LYS A 142 -10.17 0.51 -26.85
C LYS A 142 -10.72 1.18 -25.59
N HIS A 143 -11.86 0.73 -25.06
CA HIS A 143 -12.41 1.27 -23.82
C HIS A 143 -11.52 0.99 -22.62
N LEU A 144 -10.90 -0.19 -22.53
CA LEU A 144 -9.96 -0.52 -21.47
C LEU A 144 -8.69 0.34 -21.57
N ASP A 145 -8.15 0.54 -22.77
CA ASP A 145 -7.01 1.42 -22.97
C ASP A 145 -7.34 2.90 -22.72
N ASP A 146 -8.57 3.35 -23.00
CA ASP A 146 -9.02 4.68 -22.60
C ASP A 146 -9.09 4.84 -21.07
N HIS A 147 -9.38 3.77 -20.32
CA HIS A 147 -9.36 3.78 -18.85
C HIS A 147 -7.96 4.01 -18.28
N VAL A 148 -6.90 3.51 -18.92
CA VAL A 148 -5.51 3.65 -18.45
C VAL A 148 -5.10 5.11 -18.23
N ARG A 149 -5.74 6.04 -18.92
CA ARG A 149 -5.50 7.49 -18.73
C ARG A 149 -6.04 8.04 -17.41
N THR A 150 -7.00 7.34 -16.80
CA THR A 150 -7.77 7.82 -15.63
C THR A 150 -7.68 6.86 -14.45
N VAL A 151 -7.46 5.59 -14.75
CA VAL A 151 -7.41 4.49 -13.78
C VAL A 151 -6.06 3.81 -13.91
N SER A 152 -5.36 3.63 -12.80
CA SER A 152 -4.08 2.92 -12.83
C SER A 152 -4.28 1.43 -13.11
N CYS A 153 -3.27 0.80 -13.67
CA CYS A 153 -3.29 -0.63 -13.97
C CYS A 153 -3.55 -1.46 -12.71
N GLU A 154 -2.95 -1.04 -11.61
CA GLU A 154 -3.09 -1.68 -10.30
C GLU A 154 -4.54 -1.68 -9.79
N THR A 155 -5.33 -0.68 -10.15
CA THR A 155 -6.74 -0.59 -9.73
C THR A 155 -7.57 -1.78 -10.21
N CYS A 156 -7.35 -2.23 -11.45
CA CYS A 156 -8.04 -3.39 -12.01
C CYS A 156 -7.29 -4.70 -11.73
N HIS A 157 -5.96 -4.66 -11.82
CA HIS A 157 -5.13 -5.86 -11.74
C HIS A 157 -4.72 -6.27 -10.32
N ILE A 158 -5.08 -5.48 -9.30
CA ILE A 158 -4.93 -5.85 -7.88
C ILE A 158 -6.28 -5.67 -7.17
N PRO A 159 -7.22 -6.60 -7.38
CA PRO A 159 -8.58 -6.51 -6.83
C PRO A 159 -8.63 -6.55 -5.30
N SER A 160 -7.66 -7.19 -4.69
CA SER A 160 -7.50 -7.30 -3.24
C SER A 160 -6.01 -7.50 -2.92
N PHE A 161 -5.64 -7.17 -1.70
CA PHE A 161 -4.30 -7.36 -1.16
C PHE A 161 -4.35 -8.14 0.16
N ALA A 162 -3.20 -8.52 0.72
CA ALA A 162 -3.07 -9.39 1.88
C ALA A 162 -3.77 -10.73 1.65
N LYS A 163 -3.46 -11.38 0.53
CA LYS A 163 -4.19 -12.57 0.08
C LYS A 163 -3.90 -13.80 0.93
N GLU A 164 -2.67 -13.97 1.41
CA GLU A 164 -2.27 -15.12 2.21
C GLU A 164 -1.99 -14.74 3.66
N THR A 165 -1.24 -13.68 3.91
CA THR A 165 -0.92 -13.19 5.25
C THR A 165 -1.78 -11.98 5.60
N PRO A 166 -2.58 -12.02 6.68
CA PRO A 166 -3.34 -10.88 7.14
C PRO A 166 -2.47 -9.66 7.38
N THR A 167 -3.01 -8.48 7.08
CA THR A 167 -2.37 -7.20 7.34
C THR A 167 -3.09 -6.44 8.44
N ARG A 168 -2.35 -5.65 9.21
CA ARG A 168 -2.94 -4.80 10.26
C ARG A 168 -3.61 -3.59 9.64
N LEU A 169 -4.89 -3.38 9.93
CA LEU A 169 -5.69 -2.26 9.41
C LEU A 169 -5.86 -1.14 10.41
N SER A 170 -5.95 -1.47 11.71
CA SER A 170 -6.04 -0.43 12.73
C SER A 170 -5.29 -0.80 14.01
N VAL A 171 -4.94 0.25 14.77
CA VAL A 171 -4.39 0.15 16.12
C VAL A 171 -5.03 1.23 16.99
N ASP A 172 -5.55 0.84 18.13
CA ASP A 172 -6.04 1.78 19.12
C ASP A 172 -5.10 1.83 20.34
N PHE A 173 -4.15 2.75 20.28
CA PHE A 173 -3.19 2.93 21.36
C PHE A 173 -3.83 3.41 22.67
N SER A 174 -5.01 4.03 22.65
CA SER A 174 -5.69 4.47 23.87
C SER A 174 -6.09 3.29 24.77
N GLN A 175 -6.20 2.11 24.19
CA GLN A 175 -6.48 0.87 24.91
C GLN A 175 -5.24 0.06 25.30
N ALA A 176 -4.03 0.54 24.97
CA ALA A 176 -2.81 -0.16 25.34
C ALA A 176 -2.59 -0.18 26.85
N GLY A 177 -1.76 -1.11 27.33
CA GLY A 177 -1.39 -1.25 28.74
C GLY A 177 -2.38 -2.05 29.61
N GLN A 178 -3.55 -2.37 29.11
CA GLN A 178 -4.56 -3.12 29.87
C GLN A 178 -4.18 -4.62 29.99
N ASP A 179 -4.52 -5.21 31.12
CA ASP A 179 -4.41 -6.67 31.30
C ASP A 179 -5.69 -7.32 30.75
N ARG A 180 -5.65 -7.61 29.46
CA ARG A 180 -6.75 -8.22 28.71
C ARG A 180 -6.23 -9.42 27.92
N THR A 181 -6.95 -10.53 27.96
CA THR A 181 -6.68 -11.70 27.13
C THR A 181 -7.10 -11.41 25.69
N PRO A 182 -6.19 -11.54 24.70
CA PRO A 182 -6.54 -11.37 23.29
C PRO A 182 -7.55 -12.44 22.84
N LYS A 183 -8.50 -12.03 21.98
CA LYS A 183 -9.34 -12.95 21.22
C LYS A 183 -8.80 -13.05 19.81
N MET A 184 -8.86 -14.26 19.23
CA MET A 184 -8.47 -14.46 17.84
C MET A 184 -9.63 -14.12 16.91
N ASP A 185 -9.33 -13.39 15.83
CA ASP A 185 -10.29 -13.14 14.77
C ASP A 185 -10.44 -14.36 13.83
N VAL A 186 -11.25 -14.23 12.79
CA VAL A 186 -11.50 -15.29 11.79
C VAL A 186 -10.25 -15.69 10.99
N ASN A 187 -9.21 -14.87 11.02
CA ASN A 187 -7.92 -15.11 10.36
C ASN A 187 -6.86 -15.65 11.33
N GLY A 188 -7.23 -15.95 12.59
CA GLY A 188 -6.31 -16.37 13.63
C GLY A 188 -5.39 -15.28 14.17
N MET A 189 -5.78 -14.01 14.01
CA MET A 189 -5.00 -12.86 14.45
C MET A 189 -5.57 -12.28 15.77
N PRO A 190 -4.70 -11.85 16.73
CA PRO A 190 -5.16 -11.34 18.00
C PRO A 190 -5.80 -9.95 17.85
N ASP A 191 -6.95 -9.73 18.48
CA ASP A 191 -7.66 -8.45 18.51
C ASP A 191 -7.03 -7.43 19.48
N TYR A 192 -6.00 -7.84 20.21
CA TYR A 192 -5.34 -7.03 21.23
C TYR A 192 -3.89 -7.46 21.46
N ASP A 193 -3.02 -6.50 21.73
CA ASP A 193 -1.66 -6.69 22.29
C ASP A 193 -1.44 -5.58 23.32
N LYS A 194 -0.97 -5.93 24.53
CA LYS A 194 -0.76 -4.97 25.63
C LYS A 194 0.10 -3.76 25.21
N ARG A 195 1.05 -3.97 24.28
CA ARG A 195 1.95 -2.92 23.78
C ARG A 195 1.28 -1.97 22.79
N TRP A 196 0.25 -2.45 22.06
CA TRP A 196 -0.35 -1.74 20.93
C TRP A 196 -1.79 -1.31 21.20
N GLY A 197 -2.50 -1.98 22.13
CA GLY A 197 -3.93 -1.80 22.36
C GLY A 197 -4.79 -2.70 21.49
N ALA A 198 -5.97 -2.22 21.11
CA ALA A 198 -6.87 -2.98 20.25
C ALA A 198 -6.39 -2.93 18.78
N ILE A 199 -6.52 -4.06 18.09
CA ILE A 199 -6.00 -4.24 16.74
C ILE A 199 -7.08 -4.84 15.84
N THR A 200 -7.18 -4.35 14.60
CA THR A 200 -7.97 -5.04 13.57
C THR A 200 -7.07 -5.49 12.42
N TRP A 201 -7.39 -6.65 11.90
CA TRP A 201 -6.67 -7.28 10.81
C TRP A 201 -7.59 -7.52 9.62
N GLY A 202 -7.00 -7.62 8.44
CA GLY A 202 -7.73 -7.95 7.22
C GLY A 202 -6.95 -8.91 6.34
N LYS A 203 -7.67 -9.82 5.69
CA LYS A 203 -7.18 -10.72 4.65
C LYS A 203 -8.07 -10.56 3.42
N ASN A 204 -7.52 -10.64 2.22
CA ASN A 204 -8.22 -10.34 0.97
C ASN A 204 -8.91 -8.96 1.00
N VAL A 205 -8.20 -7.96 1.46
CA VAL A 205 -8.72 -6.61 1.68
C VAL A 205 -8.95 -5.90 0.35
N VAL A 206 -10.14 -5.36 0.15
CA VAL A 206 -10.42 -4.48 -0.99
C VAL A 206 -9.74 -3.14 -0.75
N PRO A 207 -8.95 -2.63 -1.72
CA PRO A 207 -8.30 -1.33 -1.59
C PRO A 207 -9.28 -0.17 -1.46
N VAL A 208 -8.83 0.91 -0.85
CA VAL A 208 -9.48 2.23 -0.95
C VAL A 208 -8.93 2.94 -2.17
N TYR A 209 -9.81 3.54 -2.96
CA TYR A 209 -9.41 4.21 -4.20
C TYR A 209 -9.38 5.72 -4.04
N LYS A 210 -8.28 6.33 -4.46
CA LYS A 210 -8.08 7.79 -4.43
C LYS A 210 -7.45 8.27 -5.73
N TRP A 211 -7.69 9.54 -6.09
CA TRP A 211 -6.89 10.20 -7.09
C TRP A 211 -5.44 10.33 -6.63
N TYR A 212 -4.51 10.04 -7.54
CA TYR A 212 -3.09 10.09 -7.24
C TYR A 212 -2.29 10.49 -8.49
N ASN A 213 -1.43 11.50 -8.35
CA ASN A 213 -0.56 12.02 -9.41
C ASN A 213 0.92 11.67 -9.19
N GLY A 214 1.23 10.77 -8.27
CA GLY A 214 2.60 10.42 -7.90
C GLY A 214 3.15 11.23 -6.71
N THR A 215 2.40 12.22 -6.19
CA THR A 215 2.83 13.05 -5.06
C THR A 215 1.88 12.91 -3.86
N ARG A 216 2.35 13.35 -2.70
CA ARG A 216 1.57 13.32 -1.46
C ARG A 216 1.79 14.58 -0.63
N LYS A 217 0.83 14.88 0.23
CA LYS A 217 1.00 15.76 1.39
C LYS A 217 1.30 14.89 2.61
N SER A 218 2.28 15.26 3.41
CA SER A 218 2.59 14.55 4.66
C SER A 218 2.42 15.50 5.85
N TYR A 219 1.89 14.97 6.95
CA TYR A 219 1.94 15.62 8.25
C TYR A 219 3.39 15.59 8.73
N ILE A 220 3.91 16.73 9.10
CA ILE A 220 5.24 16.86 9.70
C ILE A 220 5.06 17.01 11.21
N LEU A 221 5.90 16.33 11.97
CA LEU A 221 5.84 16.39 13.42
C LEU A 221 5.96 17.85 13.89
N GLY A 222 4.95 18.31 14.63
CA GLY A 222 4.82 19.70 15.04
C GLY A 222 3.82 20.52 14.22
N ASP A 223 3.35 20.02 13.08
CA ASP A 223 2.26 20.68 12.36
C ASP A 223 0.98 20.70 13.21
N SER A 224 0.27 21.82 13.18
CA SER A 224 -1.06 21.91 13.77
C SER A 224 -2.06 21.08 12.99
N MET A 225 -2.89 20.30 13.68
CA MET A 225 -3.96 19.52 13.07
C MET A 225 -5.12 20.41 12.65
N ALA A 226 -5.58 20.27 11.43
CA ALA A 226 -6.74 21.02 10.93
C ALA A 226 -8.07 20.58 11.55
N SER A 227 -8.14 19.33 12.01
CA SER A 227 -9.29 18.73 12.68
C SER A 227 -8.81 17.67 13.66
N THR A 228 -9.59 17.44 14.72
CA THR A 228 -9.38 16.35 15.68
C THR A 228 -10.27 15.14 15.38
N ASP A 229 -11.08 15.16 14.32
CA ASP A 229 -11.93 14.01 13.97
C ASP A 229 -11.13 12.92 13.28
N ASN A 230 -10.25 13.32 12.35
CA ASN A 230 -9.36 12.40 11.64
C ASN A 230 -8.16 13.15 11.04
N VAL A 231 -6.98 12.73 11.38
CA VAL A 231 -5.72 13.37 10.94
C VAL A 231 -5.04 12.51 9.89
N ASP A 232 -4.90 13.03 8.68
CA ASP A 232 -4.13 12.37 7.63
C ASP A 232 -2.63 12.53 7.87
N LEU A 233 -1.95 11.43 8.16
CA LEU A 233 -0.48 11.42 8.29
C LEU A 233 0.20 11.56 6.92
N ASN A 234 -0.44 11.07 5.89
CA ASN A 234 -0.08 11.30 4.51
C ASN A 234 -1.34 11.22 3.65
N THR A 235 -1.45 12.08 2.65
CA THR A 235 -2.62 12.13 1.75
C THR A 235 -2.15 12.05 0.31
N PRO A 236 -2.65 11.12 -0.52
CA PRO A 236 -2.38 11.13 -1.96
C PRO A 236 -2.90 12.43 -2.56
N ILE A 237 -2.08 13.06 -3.40
CA ILE A 237 -2.47 14.26 -4.14
C ILE A 237 -2.90 13.84 -5.54
N GLY A 238 -4.04 14.34 -5.96
CA GLY A 238 -4.60 14.13 -7.27
C GLY A 238 -6.06 14.53 -7.32
N GLU A 239 -6.51 14.89 -8.49
CA GLU A 239 -7.90 15.28 -8.75
C GLU A 239 -8.35 14.84 -10.14
N LYS A 240 -9.65 14.75 -10.32
CA LYS A 240 -10.30 14.31 -11.56
C LYS A 240 -9.83 15.05 -12.82
N HIS A 241 -9.49 16.34 -12.70
CA HIS A 241 -9.13 17.20 -13.84
C HIS A 241 -7.63 17.48 -13.97
N ILE A 242 -6.82 16.98 -13.06
CA ILE A 242 -5.37 17.19 -13.09
C ILE A 242 -4.73 16.17 -14.03
N PRO A 243 -3.98 16.61 -15.06
CA PRO A 243 -3.23 15.70 -15.92
C PRO A 243 -2.28 14.82 -15.11
N GLY A 244 -2.18 13.54 -15.48
CA GLY A 244 -1.34 12.57 -14.78
C GLY A 244 -1.96 11.98 -13.51
N SER A 245 -3.08 12.55 -13.00
CA SER A 245 -3.81 11.90 -11.91
C SER A 245 -4.59 10.71 -12.41
N ARG A 246 -4.44 9.58 -11.70
CA ARG A 246 -5.20 8.34 -11.94
C ARG A 246 -5.89 7.91 -10.65
N ILE A 247 -6.97 7.17 -10.76
CA ILE A 247 -7.58 6.46 -9.62
C ILE A 247 -6.64 5.31 -9.27
N TYR A 248 -6.21 5.28 -8.00
CA TYR A 248 -5.16 4.38 -7.52
C TYR A 248 -5.60 3.61 -6.28
N PRO A 249 -5.20 2.32 -6.12
CA PRO A 249 -5.54 1.54 -4.94
C PRO A 249 -4.60 1.84 -3.77
N PHE A 250 -5.18 1.97 -2.57
CA PHE A 250 -4.45 2.19 -1.32
C PHE A 250 -4.94 1.25 -0.22
N LYS A 251 -4.00 0.80 0.60
CA LYS A 251 -4.29 0.36 1.95
C LYS A 251 -4.43 1.59 2.84
N VAL A 252 -5.45 1.63 3.67
CA VAL A 252 -5.60 2.63 4.75
C VAL A 252 -5.31 1.95 6.07
N HIS A 253 -4.37 2.51 6.82
CA HIS A 253 -4.08 2.14 8.20
C HIS A 253 -4.54 3.24 9.12
N THR A 254 -5.39 2.93 10.10
CA THR A 254 -5.88 3.89 11.08
C THR A 254 -5.27 3.64 12.46
N ALA A 255 -5.12 4.70 13.25
CA ALA A 255 -4.68 4.55 14.63
C ALA A 255 -5.34 5.61 15.53
N MET A 256 -5.52 5.28 16.80
CA MET A 256 -5.75 6.27 17.86
C MET A 256 -4.40 6.62 18.44
N GLN A 257 -3.91 7.85 18.24
CA GLN A 257 -2.58 8.29 18.65
C GLN A 257 -2.64 9.46 19.62
N PRO A 258 -1.67 9.60 20.54
CA PRO A 258 -1.67 10.70 21.49
C PRO A 258 -1.37 12.03 20.81
N TYR A 259 -2.08 13.06 21.24
CA TYR A 259 -1.87 14.43 20.81
C TYR A 259 -1.99 15.41 22.00
N ASP A 260 -1.38 16.59 21.84
CA ASP A 260 -1.52 17.70 22.79
C ASP A 260 -2.86 18.38 22.59
N THR A 261 -3.72 18.34 23.61
CA THR A 261 -5.10 18.86 23.53
C THR A 261 -5.18 20.39 23.52
N GLU A 262 -4.13 21.10 23.95
CA GLU A 262 -4.09 22.56 23.91
C GLU A 262 -3.41 23.09 22.63
N LYS A 263 -2.40 22.39 22.16
CA LYS A 263 -1.61 22.82 20.99
C LYS A 263 -2.13 22.22 19.67
N ASN A 264 -3.02 21.21 19.73
CA ASN A 264 -3.50 20.49 18.55
C ASN A 264 -2.40 19.92 17.67
N VAL A 265 -1.40 19.28 18.26
CA VAL A 265 -0.27 18.63 17.55
C VAL A 265 -0.12 17.18 18.02
N LEU A 266 0.26 16.28 17.12
CA LEU A 266 0.57 14.89 17.50
C LEU A 266 1.82 14.86 18.38
N LEU A 267 1.79 13.98 19.36
CA LEU A 267 2.88 13.85 20.34
C LEU A 267 3.77 12.66 20.03
N PRO A 268 5.08 12.83 19.95
CA PRO A 268 6.02 11.72 19.85
C PRO A 268 6.05 10.94 21.17
N VAL A 269 6.09 9.61 21.04
CA VAL A 269 6.11 8.69 22.19
C VAL A 269 7.39 7.86 22.15
N LYS A 270 8.08 7.78 23.26
CA LYS A 270 9.16 6.82 23.43
C LYS A 270 8.57 5.45 23.79
N PHE A 271 8.44 4.57 22.80
CA PHE A 271 7.87 3.24 23.02
C PHE A 271 8.87 2.30 23.69
N ARG A 272 9.99 2.04 23.04
CA ARG A 272 11.04 1.17 23.56
C ARG A 272 11.77 1.84 24.73
N ASP A 273 11.97 1.13 25.82
CA ASP A 273 12.53 1.66 27.07
C ASP A 273 11.74 2.84 27.68
N GLY A 274 10.52 3.09 27.19
CA GLY A 274 9.54 4.05 27.66
C GLY A 274 8.21 3.35 27.91
N TYR A 275 7.19 3.63 27.09
CA TYR A 275 5.82 3.12 27.28
C TYR A 275 5.77 1.59 27.53
N TRP A 276 6.51 0.78 26.78
CA TRP A 276 6.49 -0.68 26.92
C TRP A 276 7.18 -1.20 28.19
N LYS A 277 7.81 -0.33 28.96
CA LYS A 277 8.45 -0.68 30.22
C LYS A 277 7.45 -0.64 31.39
N ASP A 278 6.66 0.40 31.46
CA ASP A 278 5.78 0.68 32.61
C ASP A 278 4.32 1.01 32.21
N PHE A 279 4.03 1.07 30.91
CA PHE A 279 2.73 1.41 30.31
C PHE A 279 2.19 2.77 30.79
N ASN A 280 3.06 3.72 31.08
CA ASN A 280 2.71 5.07 31.48
C ASN A 280 2.83 6.05 30.31
N TRP A 281 1.68 6.53 29.80
CA TRP A 281 1.62 7.46 28.69
C TRP A 281 2.26 8.80 28.98
N ASP A 282 2.04 9.38 30.17
CA ASP A 282 2.55 10.70 30.51
C ASP A 282 4.09 10.71 30.53
N THR A 283 4.68 9.71 31.16
CA THR A 283 6.15 9.53 31.16
C THR A 283 6.70 9.34 29.77
N ALA A 284 6.09 8.44 28.99
CA ALA A 284 6.56 8.11 27.64
C ALA A 284 6.42 9.29 26.66
N ILE A 285 5.37 10.09 26.79
CA ILE A 285 5.16 11.32 26.01
C ILE A 285 6.23 12.37 26.42
N LYS A 286 6.42 12.64 27.70
CA LYS A 286 7.44 13.60 28.17
C LYS A 286 8.85 13.25 27.66
N GLU A 287 9.19 11.96 27.70
CA GLU A 287 10.47 11.50 27.14
C GLU A 287 10.57 11.63 25.61
N GLY A 288 9.49 11.35 24.90
CA GLY A 288 9.40 11.49 23.43
C GLY A 288 9.51 12.96 22.99
N VAL A 289 8.77 13.84 23.66
CA VAL A 289 8.79 15.29 23.44
C VAL A 289 10.18 15.85 23.71
N LYS A 290 10.80 15.47 24.84
CA LYS A 290 12.17 15.87 25.17
C LYS A 290 13.16 15.43 24.09
N ALA A 291 13.03 14.22 23.58
CA ALA A 291 13.93 13.69 22.56
C ALA A 291 13.77 14.38 21.19
N SER A 292 12.56 14.88 20.88
CA SER A 292 12.24 15.57 19.63
C SER A 292 12.44 17.09 19.70
N GLY A 293 12.68 17.65 20.88
CA GLY A 293 12.78 19.10 21.09
C GLY A 293 11.44 19.84 20.97
N MET A 294 10.32 19.14 21.00
CA MET A 294 8.97 19.75 20.94
C MET A 294 8.58 20.34 22.29
N GLU A 295 7.65 21.28 22.24
CA GLU A 295 6.96 21.77 23.43
C GLU A 295 5.70 20.92 23.69
N TYR A 296 5.37 20.73 24.97
CA TYR A 296 4.21 19.99 25.43
C TYR A 296 3.48 20.74 26.53
N SER A 297 2.15 20.88 26.41
CA SER A 297 1.33 21.60 27.40
C SER A 297 1.17 20.85 28.73
N GLY A 298 1.48 19.56 28.78
CA GLY A 298 1.22 18.68 29.90
C GLY A 298 -0.13 17.99 29.85
N LYS A 299 -0.96 18.25 28.80
CA LYS A 299 -2.26 17.64 28.62
C LYS A 299 -2.31 16.87 27.29
N TYR A 300 -2.67 15.62 27.37
CA TYR A 300 -2.83 14.78 26.17
C TYR A 300 -4.20 14.15 26.08
N GLY A 301 -4.61 13.87 24.88
CA GLY A 301 -5.74 13.05 24.50
C GLY A 301 -5.36 12.10 23.39
N PHE A 302 -6.32 11.37 22.86
CA PHE A 302 -6.12 10.49 21.69
C PHE A 302 -6.95 10.98 20.52
N VAL A 303 -6.36 11.00 19.36
CA VAL A 303 -6.99 11.42 18.09
C VAL A 303 -6.87 10.30 17.07
N LYS A 304 -7.88 10.16 16.23
CA LYS A 304 -7.85 9.24 15.12
C LYS A 304 -6.91 9.78 14.03
N THR A 305 -5.99 8.94 13.63
CA THR A 305 -5.09 9.21 12.50
C THR A 305 -5.28 8.18 11.41
N GLN A 306 -4.97 8.53 10.17
CA GLN A 306 -4.93 7.58 9.07
C GLN A 306 -3.72 7.80 8.18
N MET A 307 -3.25 6.69 7.60
CA MET A 307 -2.09 6.65 6.73
C MET A 307 -2.38 5.78 5.52
N TYR A 308 -2.04 6.28 4.35
CA TYR A 308 -2.19 5.57 3.09
C TYR A 308 -0.88 4.86 2.72
N SER A 309 -1.00 3.67 2.16
CA SER A 309 0.09 2.95 1.49
C SER A 309 -0.42 2.51 0.11
N SER A 310 0.27 2.90 -0.94
CA SER A 310 -0.09 2.49 -2.30
C SER A 310 0.16 1.01 -2.51
N ILE A 311 -0.72 0.35 -3.24
CA ILE A 311 -0.70 -1.08 -3.53
C ILE A 311 -0.13 -1.29 -4.93
N HIS A 312 0.90 -2.15 -5.05
CA HIS A 312 1.65 -2.38 -6.29
C HIS A 312 1.93 -3.86 -6.58
N HIS A 313 1.84 -4.73 -5.56
CA HIS A 313 2.14 -6.16 -5.66
C HIS A 313 0.86 -6.97 -5.56
N GLU A 314 0.99 -8.28 -5.73
CA GLU A 314 -0.13 -9.22 -5.76
C GLU A 314 -1.01 -9.06 -7.01
N VAL A 315 -0.36 -8.77 -8.15
CA VAL A 315 -1.01 -8.63 -9.46
C VAL A 315 -1.62 -9.96 -9.90
N VAL A 316 -2.91 -9.96 -10.20
CA VAL A 316 -3.62 -11.16 -10.65
C VAL A 316 -3.49 -11.37 -12.17
N PRO A 317 -3.65 -12.62 -12.68
CA PRO A 317 -3.83 -12.87 -14.12
C PRO A 317 -4.98 -12.04 -14.69
N ALA A 318 -4.88 -11.63 -15.96
CA ALA A 318 -5.87 -10.78 -16.63
C ALA A 318 -7.31 -11.29 -16.49
N VAL A 319 -7.52 -12.60 -16.51
CA VAL A 319 -8.86 -13.22 -16.33
C VAL A 319 -9.46 -13.02 -14.93
N LYS A 320 -8.68 -12.59 -13.95
CA LYS A 320 -9.10 -12.26 -12.57
C LYS A 320 -9.09 -10.78 -12.28
N ALA A 321 -8.70 -9.94 -13.25
CA ALA A 321 -8.78 -8.49 -13.13
C ALA A 321 -10.25 -8.03 -12.98
N LEU A 322 -10.43 -6.84 -12.40
CA LEU A 322 -11.78 -6.28 -12.24
C LEU A 322 -12.44 -6.04 -13.59
N GLY A 323 -13.69 -6.45 -13.69
CA GLY A 323 -14.55 -6.16 -14.84
C GLY A 323 -15.35 -4.87 -14.65
N CYS A 324 -16.08 -4.48 -15.69
CA CYS A 324 -16.88 -3.24 -15.68
C CYS A 324 -17.87 -3.18 -14.49
N ALA A 325 -18.55 -4.30 -14.20
CA ALA A 325 -19.56 -4.38 -13.14
C ALA A 325 -18.99 -4.38 -11.70
N ASP A 326 -17.68 -4.54 -11.54
CA ASP A 326 -17.06 -4.39 -10.23
C ASP A 326 -17.03 -2.94 -9.76
N CYS A 327 -17.05 -1.98 -10.70
CA CYS A 327 -16.94 -0.55 -10.43
C CYS A 327 -18.19 0.21 -10.85
N HIS A 328 -18.80 -0.13 -11.97
CA HIS A 328 -19.91 0.59 -12.58
C HIS A 328 -21.25 -0.06 -12.29
N LYS A 329 -22.30 0.76 -12.20
CA LYS A 329 -23.68 0.28 -12.13
C LYS A 329 -24.04 -0.46 -13.41
N VAL A 330 -24.82 -1.53 -13.29
CA VAL A 330 -25.25 -2.34 -14.45
C VAL A 330 -25.96 -1.51 -15.49
N GLU A 331 -26.79 -0.58 -15.09
CA GLU A 331 -27.53 0.33 -15.98
C GLU A 331 -26.57 1.25 -16.76
N ALA A 332 -25.42 1.60 -16.17
CA ALA A 332 -24.43 2.45 -16.81
C ALA A 332 -23.61 1.72 -17.89
N ILE A 333 -23.44 0.40 -17.76
CA ILE A 333 -22.64 -0.45 -18.66
C ILE A 333 -23.48 -1.29 -19.61
N SER A 334 -24.77 -0.99 -19.78
CA SER A 334 -25.66 -1.75 -20.66
C SER A 334 -25.11 -1.80 -22.09
N CYS A 335 -25.18 -2.98 -22.73
CA CYS A 335 -24.70 -3.23 -24.09
C CYS A 335 -25.23 -2.24 -25.13
N ARG A 336 -26.41 -1.67 -24.92
CA ARG A 336 -27.05 -0.67 -25.79
C ARG A 336 -26.23 0.62 -25.94
N ARG A 337 -25.31 0.93 -25.03
CA ARG A 337 -24.46 2.12 -25.13
C ARG A 337 -23.29 1.93 -26.07
N CYS A 338 -22.69 0.74 -26.05
CA CYS A 338 -21.53 0.43 -26.90
C CYS A 338 -21.95 -0.16 -28.25
N HIS A 339 -23.04 -0.93 -28.26
CA HIS A 339 -23.63 -1.49 -29.46
C HIS A 339 -24.88 -0.66 -29.84
N LYS A 340 -24.69 0.38 -30.64
CA LYS A 340 -25.82 1.00 -31.35
C LYS A 340 -26.50 -0.11 -32.13
N LYS A 341 -27.86 -0.15 -32.09
CA LYS A 341 -28.66 -1.06 -32.92
C LYS A 341 -28.06 -1.09 -34.33
N ALA A 342 -27.52 -2.21 -34.75
CA ALA A 342 -27.47 -2.52 -36.15
C ALA A 342 -28.93 -2.64 -36.57
N GLU A 343 -29.37 -1.77 -37.48
CA GLU A 343 -30.72 -1.87 -38.04
C GLU A 343 -30.95 -3.32 -38.53
N GLY A 344 -31.93 -4.00 -37.94
CA GLY A 344 -32.26 -5.35 -38.29
C GLY A 344 -32.02 -6.47 -37.27
N MET A 345 -31.46 -6.20 -36.09
CA MET A 345 -31.33 -7.21 -35.03
C MET A 345 -32.36 -6.98 -33.93
N ASP A 346 -33.48 -7.73 -34.04
CA ASP A 346 -34.55 -7.73 -33.02
C ASP A 346 -34.28 -8.63 -31.81
N GLN A 347 -33.11 -9.27 -31.73
CA GLN A 347 -32.72 -10.09 -30.58
C GLN A 347 -31.68 -9.39 -29.74
N PRO A 348 -31.87 -9.24 -28.43
CA PRO A 348 -30.86 -8.74 -27.53
C PRO A 348 -29.73 -9.76 -27.46
N ILE A 349 -28.59 -9.42 -28.06
CA ILE A 349 -27.37 -10.20 -27.88
C ILE A 349 -27.02 -10.12 -26.38
N HIS A 350 -27.16 -11.26 -25.69
CA HIS A 350 -26.88 -11.48 -24.28
C HIS A 350 -27.66 -10.64 -23.25
N THR A 351 -28.95 -10.91 -23.11
CA THR A 351 -29.77 -10.57 -21.95
C THR A 351 -29.48 -11.41 -20.68
N GLN A 352 -28.44 -12.22 -20.69
CA GLN A 352 -28.12 -13.14 -19.58
C GLN A 352 -26.65 -13.04 -19.11
N MET A 353 -25.99 -11.89 -19.18
CA MET A 353 -24.94 -11.66 -18.20
C MET A 353 -25.62 -11.27 -16.89
N VAL A 354 -26.03 -12.28 -16.13
CA VAL A 354 -26.29 -12.12 -14.70
C VAL A 354 -24.94 -11.80 -14.10
N TYR A 355 -24.68 -10.52 -13.84
CA TYR A 355 -23.57 -10.12 -13.00
C TYR A 355 -24.00 -10.39 -11.56
N PRO A 356 -23.54 -11.49 -10.92
CA PRO A 356 -23.80 -11.68 -9.51
C PRO A 356 -23.02 -10.58 -8.77
N ASP A 357 -23.71 -9.82 -7.98
CA ASP A 357 -23.20 -8.81 -7.06
C ASP A 357 -22.40 -7.67 -7.73
N VAL A 358 -23.11 -6.60 -8.08
CA VAL A 358 -22.50 -5.29 -8.35
C VAL A 358 -21.80 -4.84 -7.07
N LYS A 359 -20.47 -4.92 -7.04
CA LYS A 359 -19.71 -4.70 -5.80
C LYS A 359 -19.45 -3.25 -5.48
N ASN A 360 -19.88 -2.28 -6.31
CA ASN A 360 -19.66 -0.84 -6.10
C ASN A 360 -18.29 -0.54 -5.45
N ARG A 361 -17.22 -1.13 -5.99
CA ARG A 361 -15.89 -1.06 -5.38
C ARG A 361 -15.33 0.37 -5.31
N ILE A 362 -15.81 1.25 -6.18
CA ILE A 362 -15.37 2.63 -6.26
C ILE A 362 -16.50 3.56 -5.84
N ASP A 363 -16.26 4.36 -4.82
CA ASP A 363 -17.14 5.49 -4.46
C ASP A 363 -16.85 6.66 -5.41
N PHE A 364 -17.59 6.74 -6.49
CA PHE A 364 -17.45 7.80 -7.48
C PHE A 364 -17.76 9.19 -6.92
N LYS A 365 -18.65 9.30 -5.93
CA LYS A 365 -18.93 10.59 -5.28
C LYS A 365 -17.73 11.07 -4.48
N ALA A 366 -17.10 10.19 -3.72
CA ALA A 366 -15.86 10.51 -2.98
C ALA A 366 -14.70 10.90 -3.93
N LEU A 367 -14.76 10.49 -5.21
CA LEU A 367 -13.81 10.87 -6.25
C LEU A 367 -14.23 12.12 -7.05
N GLY A 368 -15.31 12.82 -6.63
CA GLY A 368 -15.76 14.06 -7.23
C GLY A 368 -16.62 13.88 -8.49
N TYR A 369 -17.24 12.74 -8.68
CA TYR A 369 -18.26 12.54 -9.71
C TYR A 369 -19.65 12.75 -9.11
N GLU A 370 -20.54 13.35 -9.90
CA GLU A 370 -21.96 13.50 -9.49
C GLU A 370 -22.68 12.15 -9.46
N ASP A 371 -22.37 11.25 -10.40
CA ASP A 371 -22.88 9.89 -10.52
C ASP A 371 -21.81 9.00 -11.17
N ASP A 372 -22.17 7.76 -11.48
CA ASP A 372 -21.30 6.82 -12.20
C ASP A 372 -20.85 7.41 -13.54
N PRO A 373 -19.53 7.60 -13.74
CA PRO A 373 -19.00 8.24 -14.95
C PRO A 373 -19.30 7.48 -16.24
N ALA A 374 -19.67 6.19 -16.17
CA ALA A 374 -20.09 5.44 -17.35
C ALA A 374 -21.37 5.99 -17.98
N PHE A 375 -22.23 6.70 -17.24
CA PHE A 375 -23.41 7.35 -17.81
C PHE A 375 -23.05 8.52 -18.74
N ILE A 376 -21.94 9.20 -18.50
CA ILE A 376 -21.52 10.41 -19.23
C ILE A 376 -20.27 10.22 -20.10
N GLY A 377 -19.76 9.00 -20.20
CA GLY A 377 -18.53 8.71 -20.94
C GLY A 377 -17.23 9.07 -20.23
N GLY A 378 -17.29 9.41 -18.92
CA GLY A 378 -16.14 9.62 -18.07
C GLY A 378 -15.30 10.86 -18.41
N ARG A 379 -14.08 10.90 -17.87
CA ARG A 379 -13.13 12.01 -18.01
C ARG A 379 -12.70 12.28 -19.46
N PHE A 380 -12.67 11.26 -20.30
CA PHE A 380 -12.23 11.35 -21.68
C PHE A 380 -13.02 12.37 -22.50
N TYR A 381 -14.35 12.43 -22.32
CA TYR A 381 -15.19 13.43 -23.02
C TYR A 381 -14.94 14.86 -22.55
N LEU A 382 -14.63 15.03 -21.27
CA LEU A 382 -14.34 16.35 -20.69
C LEU A 382 -12.98 16.89 -21.14
N GLN A 383 -11.99 16.04 -21.35
CA GLN A 383 -10.65 16.44 -21.80
C GLN A 383 -10.58 16.82 -23.28
N LEU A 384 -11.47 16.28 -24.11
CA LEU A 384 -11.50 16.57 -25.55
C LEU A 384 -12.27 17.85 -25.90
N GLY A 385 -12.75 18.62 -24.91
CA GLY A 385 -13.56 19.82 -25.18
C GLY A 385 -14.87 19.53 -25.92
N ARG A 386 -15.24 18.28 -26.05
CA ARG A 386 -16.52 17.90 -26.66
C ARG A 386 -17.57 18.02 -25.56
N GLY A 387 -18.44 19.03 -25.72
CA GLY A 387 -19.56 19.27 -24.82
C GLY A 387 -20.38 18.02 -24.52
N LYS A 388 -21.30 18.11 -23.55
CA LYS A 388 -22.15 17.00 -23.11
C LYS A 388 -22.58 16.14 -24.31
N PRO A 389 -22.52 14.79 -24.16
CA PRO A 389 -23.05 13.92 -25.20
C PRO A 389 -24.52 14.32 -25.51
N PRO A 390 -24.98 14.25 -26.74
CA PRO A 390 -26.36 14.51 -27.06
C PRO A 390 -27.26 13.59 -26.21
N LYS A 391 -28.33 14.18 -25.66
CA LYS A 391 -29.32 13.47 -24.83
C LYS A 391 -29.91 12.28 -25.54
#